data_7762566d98be0f2dced920734674cbc2
#
_entry.id   7762566d98be0f2dced920734674cbc2
#
_cell.length_a   1.000
_cell.length_b   1.000
_cell.length_c   1.000
_cell.angle_alpha   90.00
_cell.angle_beta   90.00
_cell.angle_gamma   90.00
#
_symmetry.space_group_name_H-M   'P 1'
#
loop_
_entity.id
_entity.type
_entity.pdbx_description
1 polymer ?
#
loop_
_entity_poly.entity_id
_entity_poly.type
_entity_poly.pdbx_seq_one_letter_code
_entity_poly.pdbx_strand_id
1 'polypeptide(L)'
;MGFQTTGTASEYFAVDASKVTPIPEEMSYEEGAMIEPLAVAVHAVKQMGDVKGMNIAVLGAGPIGNLVAQSAKGMGAAKVMITDVSDLRLDKAKE
;
A
#
# COMPACT_ATOMS: atom_id res chain seq x y z
N MET A 1 -10.33 3.71 13.35
CA MET A 1 -9.81 3.64 14.73
C MET A 1 -8.77 4.73 14.93
N GLY A 2 -8.55 5.19 16.17
CA GLY A 2 -7.59 6.27 16.45
C GLY A 2 -8.12 7.69 16.33
N PHE A 3 -9.24 7.91 15.65
CA PHE A 3 -9.91 9.21 15.61
C PHE A 3 -11.20 9.26 16.44
N GLN A 4 -12.02 8.24 16.31
CA GLN A 4 -13.34 8.15 16.99
C GLN A 4 -13.29 7.20 18.20
N THR A 5 -12.27 6.36 18.29
CA THR A 5 -12.04 5.40 19.37
C THR A 5 -10.55 5.38 19.70
N THR A 6 -10.20 4.75 20.82
CA THR A 6 -8.80 4.52 21.20
C THR A 6 -8.03 3.80 20.08
N GLY A 7 -6.81 4.23 19.81
CA GLY A 7 -5.93 3.59 18.84
C GLY A 7 -5.32 2.29 19.36
N THR A 8 -4.61 1.58 18.46
CA THR A 8 -4.00 0.26 18.72
C THR A 8 -2.58 0.35 19.31
N ALA A 9 -2.03 1.55 19.53
CA ALA A 9 -0.72 1.75 20.15
C ALA A 9 -0.78 1.51 21.67
N SER A 10 -1.06 0.26 22.06
CA SER A 10 -1.21 -0.18 23.45
C SER A 10 -0.89 -1.67 23.55
N GLU A 11 -0.57 -2.13 24.77
CA GLU A 11 -0.29 -3.56 25.02
C GLU A 11 -1.52 -4.44 24.81
N TYR A 12 -2.71 -3.91 25.08
CA TYR A 12 -3.99 -4.60 24.91
C TYR A 12 -4.99 -3.69 24.22
N PHE A 13 -5.72 -4.28 23.30
CA PHE A 13 -6.73 -3.57 22.52
C PHE A 13 -7.96 -4.47 22.29
N ALA A 14 -9.14 -3.97 22.67
CA ALA A 14 -10.40 -4.64 22.41
C ALA A 14 -10.98 -4.22 21.06
N VAL A 15 -11.25 -5.17 20.20
CA VAL A 15 -11.83 -4.95 18.87
C VAL A 15 -12.94 -5.98 18.62
N ASP A 16 -13.95 -5.58 17.86
CA ASP A 16 -15.00 -6.49 17.40
C ASP A 16 -14.39 -7.60 16.53
N ALA A 17 -14.62 -8.86 16.92
CA ALA A 17 -14.09 -10.02 16.23
C ALA A 17 -14.50 -10.10 14.74
N SER A 18 -15.66 -9.53 14.38
CA SER A 18 -16.10 -9.44 12.98
C SER A 18 -15.22 -8.57 12.09
N LYS A 19 -14.36 -7.73 12.69
CA LYS A 19 -13.42 -6.84 11.99
C LYS A 19 -12.00 -7.41 11.93
N VAL A 20 -11.79 -8.61 12.45
CA VAL A 20 -10.49 -9.27 12.49
C VAL A 20 -10.47 -10.40 11.46
N THR A 21 -9.43 -10.42 10.66
CA THR A 21 -9.17 -11.51 9.72
C THR A 21 -7.81 -12.14 10.06
N PRO A 22 -7.74 -13.47 10.23
CA PRO A 22 -6.46 -14.14 10.45
C PRO A 22 -5.56 -13.97 9.23
N ILE A 23 -4.26 -13.80 9.48
CA ILE A 23 -3.23 -13.87 8.45
C ILE A 23 -2.71 -15.31 8.35
N PRO A 24 -2.21 -15.77 7.18
CA PRO A 24 -1.58 -17.08 7.03
C PRO A 24 -0.42 -17.27 8.02
N GLU A 25 -0.21 -18.51 8.48
CA GLU A 25 0.84 -18.81 9.47
C GLU A 25 2.25 -18.52 8.92
N GLU A 26 2.43 -18.63 7.61
CA GLU A 26 3.70 -18.37 6.92
C GLU A 26 4.02 -16.88 6.79
N MET A 27 3.04 -16.01 7.01
CA MET A 27 3.20 -14.56 6.85
C MET A 27 3.79 -13.95 8.13
N SER A 28 4.86 -13.20 8.00
CA SER A 28 5.44 -12.45 9.11
C SER A 28 4.51 -11.31 9.57
N TYR A 29 4.73 -10.80 10.78
CA TYR A 29 3.97 -9.64 11.28
C TYR A 29 4.25 -8.38 10.47
N GLU A 30 5.47 -8.22 9.96
CA GLU A 30 5.86 -7.10 9.08
C GLU A 30 5.09 -7.16 7.76
N GLU A 31 4.98 -8.34 7.14
CA GLU A 31 4.17 -8.54 5.93
C GLU A 31 2.69 -8.32 6.22
N GLY A 32 2.18 -8.84 7.35
CA GLY A 32 0.80 -8.62 7.79
C GLY A 32 0.47 -7.14 7.99
N ALA A 33 1.41 -6.36 8.55
CA ALA A 33 1.25 -4.92 8.73
C ALA A 33 1.18 -4.15 7.40
N MET A 34 1.75 -4.71 6.33
CA MET A 34 1.71 -4.10 4.99
C MET A 34 0.40 -4.35 4.23
N ILE A 35 -0.45 -5.27 4.68
CA ILE A 35 -1.71 -5.60 3.98
C ILE A 35 -2.62 -4.38 3.85
N GLU A 36 -2.79 -3.60 4.91
CA GLU A 36 -3.67 -2.43 4.91
C GLU A 36 -3.19 -1.36 3.90
N PRO A 37 -1.94 -0.83 3.97
CA PRO A 37 -1.49 0.17 3.01
C PRO A 37 -1.41 -0.38 1.57
N LEU A 38 -1.11 -1.67 1.40
CA LEU A 38 -1.14 -2.31 0.09
C LEU A 38 -2.56 -2.38 -0.48
N ALA A 39 -3.56 -2.66 0.35
CA ALA A 39 -4.96 -2.66 -0.06
C ALA A 39 -5.41 -1.28 -0.58
N VAL A 40 -4.96 -0.19 0.05
CA VAL A 40 -5.18 1.19 -0.43
C VAL A 40 -4.59 1.36 -1.83
N ALA A 41 -3.35 0.94 -2.04
CA ALA A 41 -2.67 1.05 -3.32
C ALA A 41 -3.36 0.24 -4.43
N VAL A 42 -3.69 -1.01 -4.16
CA VAL A 42 -4.41 -1.89 -5.10
C VAL A 42 -5.79 -1.31 -5.44
N HIS A 43 -6.50 -0.78 -4.44
CA HIS A 43 -7.78 -0.13 -4.67
C HIS A 43 -7.64 1.09 -5.59
N ALA A 44 -6.65 1.95 -5.35
CA ALA A 44 -6.38 3.11 -6.19
C ALA A 44 -6.12 2.72 -7.66
N VAL A 45 -5.31 1.69 -7.90
CA VAL A 45 -5.05 1.20 -9.26
C VAL A 45 -6.32 0.64 -9.90
N LYS A 46 -7.13 -0.13 -9.16
CA LYS A 46 -8.41 -0.66 -9.66
C LYS A 46 -9.41 0.41 -10.06
N GLN A 47 -9.39 1.58 -9.40
CA GLN A 47 -10.26 2.71 -9.77
C GLN A 47 -9.94 3.29 -11.16
N MET A 48 -8.74 3.08 -11.68
CA MET A 48 -8.36 3.47 -13.04
C MET A 48 -8.89 2.50 -14.13
N GLY A 49 -9.47 1.37 -13.73
CA GLY A 49 -9.88 0.30 -14.65
C GLY A 49 -8.73 -0.65 -15.02
N ASP A 50 -8.76 -1.18 -16.26
CA ASP A 50 -7.70 -2.05 -16.75
C ASP A 50 -6.46 -1.23 -17.10
N VAL A 51 -5.38 -1.45 -16.35
CA VAL A 51 -4.10 -0.75 -16.55
C VAL A 51 -3.10 -1.53 -17.41
N LYS A 52 -3.48 -2.71 -17.91
CA LYS A 52 -2.61 -3.54 -18.72
C LYS A 52 -2.13 -2.82 -19.97
N GLY A 53 -0.82 -2.75 -20.14
CA GLY A 53 -0.19 -2.06 -21.26
C GLY A 53 -0.17 -0.54 -21.18
N MET A 54 -0.73 0.06 -20.13
CA MET A 54 -0.75 1.51 -19.94
C MET A 54 0.58 2.06 -19.41
N ASN A 55 0.86 3.32 -19.73
CA ASN A 55 1.91 4.11 -19.09
C ASN A 55 1.28 4.91 -17.95
N ILE A 56 1.81 4.73 -16.75
CA ILE A 56 1.26 5.31 -15.51
C ILE A 56 2.28 6.25 -14.89
N ALA A 57 1.82 7.41 -14.48
CA ALA A 57 2.59 8.36 -13.66
C ALA A 57 2.04 8.38 -12.24
N VAL A 58 2.91 8.22 -11.26
CA VAL A 58 2.60 8.31 -9.82
C VAL A 58 3.27 9.57 -9.28
N LEU A 59 2.48 10.46 -8.72
CA LEU A 59 2.96 11.71 -8.14
C LEU A 59 3.12 11.56 -6.64
N GLY A 60 4.38 11.50 -6.18
CA GLY A 60 4.78 11.25 -4.80
C GLY A 60 5.37 9.84 -4.62
N ALA A 61 6.61 9.76 -4.16
CA ALA A 61 7.34 8.52 -3.89
C ALA A 61 7.39 8.17 -2.38
N GLY A 62 6.38 8.61 -1.63
CA GLY A 62 6.16 8.16 -0.25
C GLY A 62 5.73 6.69 -0.20
N PRO A 63 5.48 6.13 1.01
CA PRO A 63 5.11 4.72 1.16
C PRO A 63 3.92 4.31 0.28
N ILE A 64 2.84 5.07 0.27
CA ILE A 64 1.65 4.77 -0.53
C ILE A 64 1.95 4.91 -2.03
N GLY A 65 2.65 5.96 -2.48
CA GLY A 65 2.99 6.14 -3.89
C GLY A 65 3.87 4.99 -4.41
N ASN A 66 4.81 4.53 -3.60
CA ASN A 66 5.66 3.38 -3.92
C ASN A 66 4.82 2.09 -4.08
N LEU A 67 3.90 1.83 -3.15
CA LEU A 67 2.98 0.69 -3.25
C LEU A 67 2.03 0.80 -4.45
N VAL A 68 1.56 2.00 -4.79
CA VAL A 68 0.74 2.23 -6.01
C VAL A 68 1.56 1.92 -7.27
N ALA A 69 2.81 2.38 -7.34
CA ALA A 69 3.69 2.10 -8.48
C ALA A 69 3.93 0.60 -8.66
N GLN A 70 4.23 -0.12 -7.56
CA GLN A 70 4.40 -1.56 -7.56
C GLN A 70 3.11 -2.29 -7.94
N SER A 71 1.97 -1.88 -7.39
CA SER A 71 0.66 -2.46 -7.72
C SER A 71 0.31 -2.27 -9.20
N ALA A 72 0.51 -1.07 -9.75
CA ALA A 72 0.29 -0.79 -11.16
C ALA A 72 1.17 -1.67 -12.04
N LYS A 73 2.45 -1.83 -11.68
CA LYS A 73 3.38 -2.71 -12.41
C LYS A 73 2.95 -4.17 -12.33
N GLY A 74 2.60 -4.65 -11.13
CA GLY A 74 2.11 -6.02 -10.91
C GLY A 74 0.80 -6.32 -11.64
N MET A 75 -0.05 -5.33 -11.85
CA MET A 75 -1.30 -5.43 -12.60
C MET A 75 -1.12 -5.24 -14.13
N GLY A 76 0.12 -5.16 -14.62
CA GLY A 76 0.45 -5.23 -16.03
C GLY A 76 0.65 -3.89 -16.73
N ALA A 77 0.84 -2.79 -16.02
CA ALA A 77 1.24 -1.53 -16.65
C ALA A 77 2.55 -1.69 -17.42
N ALA A 78 2.59 -1.18 -18.66
CA ALA A 78 3.77 -1.27 -19.51
C ALA A 78 4.93 -0.46 -18.93
N LYS A 79 4.64 0.74 -18.46
CA LYS A 79 5.62 1.65 -17.85
C LYS A 79 5.01 2.35 -16.64
N VAL A 80 5.78 2.40 -15.57
CA VAL A 80 5.43 3.20 -14.39
C VAL A 80 6.53 4.20 -14.15
N MET A 81 6.16 5.46 -14.01
CA MET A 81 7.03 6.57 -13.66
C MET A 81 6.57 7.13 -12.31
N ILE A 82 7.49 7.36 -11.41
CA ILE A 82 7.22 7.97 -10.11
C ILE A 82 8.00 9.26 -9.96
N THR A 83 7.41 10.26 -9.34
CA THR A 83 8.05 11.56 -9.08
C THR A 83 7.93 11.93 -7.61
N ASP A 84 8.91 12.65 -7.10
CA ASP A 84 8.89 13.25 -5.75
C ASP A 84 9.83 14.46 -5.75
N VAL A 85 9.69 15.32 -4.76
CA VAL A 85 10.62 16.43 -4.49
C VAL A 85 11.82 16.01 -3.63
N SER A 86 11.80 14.80 -3.10
CA SER A 86 12.84 14.22 -2.24
C SER A 86 13.64 13.16 -3.00
N ASP A 87 14.92 13.43 -3.21
CA ASP A 87 15.84 12.46 -3.83
C ASP A 87 15.92 11.17 -3.04
N LEU A 88 15.91 11.23 -1.69
CA LEU A 88 15.93 10.06 -0.83
C LEU A 88 14.75 9.11 -1.11
N ARG A 89 13.55 9.66 -1.32
CA ARG A 89 12.35 8.86 -1.65
C ARG A 89 12.43 8.28 -3.06
N LEU A 90 12.97 9.05 -4.01
CA LEU A 90 13.17 8.56 -5.38
C LEU A 90 14.20 7.43 -5.42
N ASP A 91 15.28 7.54 -4.66
CA ASP A 91 16.27 6.46 -4.57
C ASP A 91 15.67 5.19 -3.96
N LYS A 92 14.86 5.33 -2.91
CA LYS A 92 14.14 4.18 -2.34
C LYS A 92 13.14 3.54 -3.32
N ALA A 93 12.52 4.32 -4.19
CA ALA A 93 11.58 3.81 -5.19
C ALA A 93 12.26 3.07 -6.35
N LYS A 94 13.60 3.18 -6.51
CA LYS A 94 14.39 2.46 -7.52
C LYS A 94 14.79 1.05 -7.09
N GLU A 95 14.82 0.77 -5.76
CA GLU A 95 15.11 -0.54 -5.21
C GLU A 95 14.00 -1.58 -5.53
#